data_adc4019b54c369b2abd37587d4c9f6d1
#
_entry.id   adc4019b54c369b2abd37587d4c9f6d1
#
_cell.length_a   1.000
_cell.length_b   1.000
_cell.length_c   1.000
_cell.angle_alpha   90.00
_cell.angle_beta   90.00
_cell.angle_gamma   90.00
#
_symmetry.space_group_name_H-M   'P 1'
#
loop_
_entity.id
_entity.type
_entity.pdbx_description
1 polymer ?
#
loop_
_entity_poly.entity_id
_entity_poly.type
_entity_poly.pdbx_seq_one_letter_code
_entity_poly.pdbx_strand_id
1 'polypeptide(L)'
;MKLENQSDFYLLYKPNSWTSQDLCTFFKKKYKFQKVGHSGTLDPSAEGLMLIATNKYTKLFDYIDNTHKTYEFEALFGFESATNDTDSELVEIESINLESKLEELDKGISGLTGNIKQVPPIYSAVKVKGKRLYKYARQEKEVELPIRD
;
A
#
# COMPACT_ATOMS: atom_id res chain seq x y z
N MET A 1 26.91 18.02 -11.91
CA MET A 1 26.56 16.92 -12.82
C MET A 1 25.06 17.01 -13.10
N LYS A 2 24.62 17.12 -14.35
CA LYS A 2 23.20 17.22 -14.69
C LYS A 2 22.57 15.82 -14.65
N LEU A 3 21.68 15.56 -13.71
CA LEU A 3 21.02 14.26 -13.52
C LEU A 3 19.87 14.01 -14.51
N GLU A 4 19.40 15.04 -15.19
CA GLU A 4 18.19 15.03 -16.00
C GLU A 4 18.09 13.91 -17.06
N ASN A 5 19.23 13.48 -17.62
CA ASN A 5 19.31 12.41 -18.63
C ASN A 5 19.77 11.06 -18.07
N GLN A 6 20.10 11.01 -16.77
CA GLN A 6 20.57 9.79 -16.13
C GLN A 6 19.40 8.86 -15.86
N SER A 7 19.59 7.58 -16.16
CA SER A 7 18.64 6.52 -15.78
C SER A 7 19.26 5.74 -14.63
N ASP A 8 18.55 5.69 -13.49
CA ASP A 8 19.05 5.05 -12.28
C ASP A 8 17.91 4.63 -11.35
N PHE A 9 18.24 3.86 -10.31
CA PHE A 9 17.37 3.53 -9.19
C PHE A 9 17.76 4.34 -7.96
N TYR A 10 16.74 4.74 -7.20
CA TYR A 10 16.87 5.48 -5.96
C TYR A 10 15.98 4.88 -4.89
N LEU A 11 16.46 4.82 -3.66
CA LEU A 11 15.64 4.58 -2.49
C LEU A 11 15.28 5.93 -1.88
N LEU A 12 14.00 6.25 -1.87
CA LEU A 12 13.49 7.50 -1.30
C LEU A 12 12.50 7.21 -0.19
N TYR A 13 12.57 8.00 0.86
CA TYR A 13 11.59 7.97 1.94
C TYR A 13 10.34 8.75 1.54
N LYS A 14 9.18 8.09 1.57
CA LYS A 14 7.89 8.74 1.40
C LYS A 14 7.39 9.20 2.77
N PRO A 15 7.18 10.50 2.99
CA PRO A 15 6.61 10.99 4.24
C PRO A 15 5.11 10.69 4.30
N ASN A 16 4.58 10.76 5.52
CA ASN A 16 3.14 10.71 5.77
C ASN A 16 2.39 11.78 4.95
N SER A 17 1.13 11.53 4.63
CA SER A 17 0.22 12.41 3.89
C SER A 17 0.59 12.66 2.42
N TRP A 18 1.68 12.07 1.93
CA TRP A 18 2.03 12.09 0.51
C TRP A 18 1.53 10.84 -0.20
N THR A 19 1.05 11.00 -1.43
CA THR A 19 0.90 9.84 -2.31
C THR A 19 2.26 9.41 -2.86
N SER A 20 2.36 8.15 -3.28
CA SER A 20 3.56 7.64 -3.98
C SER A 20 3.86 8.45 -5.25
N GLN A 21 2.81 8.96 -5.91
CA GLN A 21 2.94 9.81 -7.09
C GLN A 21 3.45 11.22 -6.76
N ASP A 22 3.11 11.78 -5.59
CA ASP A 22 3.64 13.07 -5.15
C ASP A 22 5.14 13.02 -4.97
N LEU A 23 5.65 11.93 -4.37
CA LEU A 23 7.08 11.70 -4.23
C LEU A 23 7.78 11.65 -5.59
N CYS A 24 7.22 10.89 -6.55
CA CYS A 24 7.75 10.85 -7.93
C CYS A 24 7.73 12.23 -8.58
N THR A 25 6.65 12.99 -8.41
CA THR A 25 6.47 14.32 -9.01
C THR A 25 7.46 15.31 -8.40
N PHE A 26 7.61 15.30 -7.09
CA PHE A 26 8.61 16.11 -6.38
C PHE A 26 10.03 15.81 -6.88
N PHE A 27 10.41 14.53 -6.89
CA PHE A 27 11.75 14.09 -7.31
C PHE A 27 12.03 14.46 -8.76
N LYS A 28 11.04 14.23 -9.64
CA LYS A 28 11.11 14.62 -11.06
C LYS A 28 11.38 16.10 -11.23
N LYS A 29 10.62 16.97 -10.54
CA LYS A 29 10.74 18.43 -10.66
C LYS A 29 12.07 18.93 -10.08
N LYS A 30 12.45 18.42 -8.90
CA LYS A 30 13.67 18.86 -8.19
C LYS A 30 14.94 18.59 -8.99
N TYR A 31 15.03 17.43 -9.64
CA TYR A 31 16.22 17.00 -10.39
C TYR A 31 16.05 17.05 -11.91
N LYS A 32 14.92 17.54 -12.40
CA LYS A 32 14.60 17.75 -13.83
C LYS A 32 14.63 16.47 -14.67
N PHE A 33 14.31 15.31 -14.08
CA PHE A 33 14.19 14.07 -14.82
C PHE A 33 13.03 14.14 -15.84
N GLN A 34 13.17 13.47 -16.99
CA GLN A 34 12.09 13.37 -17.99
C GLN A 34 10.97 12.47 -17.49
N LYS A 35 11.30 11.37 -16.83
CA LYS A 35 10.36 10.40 -16.29
C LYS A 35 10.83 9.90 -14.92
N VAL A 36 9.89 9.71 -14.00
CA VAL A 36 10.10 9.07 -12.70
C VAL A 36 8.92 8.14 -12.44
N GLY A 37 9.19 6.98 -11.87
CA GLY A 37 8.18 6.01 -11.47
C GLY A 37 8.61 5.29 -10.19
N HIS A 38 7.67 4.57 -9.57
CA HIS A 38 7.90 3.78 -8.36
C HIS A 38 7.53 2.31 -8.58
N SER A 39 8.14 1.38 -7.83
CA SER A 39 7.94 -0.07 -7.95
C SER A 39 6.70 -0.59 -7.22
N GLY A 40 6.12 0.19 -6.32
CA GLY A 40 4.94 -0.17 -5.53
C GLY A 40 4.28 1.06 -4.93
N THR A 41 3.02 0.94 -4.53
CA THR A 41 2.25 2.02 -3.93
C THR A 41 2.25 1.87 -2.42
N LEU A 42 2.55 2.95 -1.71
CA LEU A 42 2.20 3.15 -0.31
C LEU A 42 0.99 4.07 -0.23
N ASP A 43 0.10 3.78 0.69
CA ASP A 43 -1.06 4.63 0.96
C ASP A 43 -0.63 6.00 1.51
N PRO A 44 -1.46 7.05 1.42
CA PRO A 44 -1.09 8.38 1.90
C PRO A 44 -0.68 8.40 3.37
N SER A 45 -1.39 7.68 4.22
CA SER A 45 -1.12 7.53 5.65
C SER A 45 0.14 6.72 5.97
N ALA A 46 0.53 5.80 5.07
CA ALA A 46 1.76 5.03 5.24
C ALA A 46 3.01 5.84 4.88
N GLU A 47 4.10 5.59 5.57
CA GLU A 47 5.40 6.18 5.29
C GLU A 47 6.48 5.10 5.15
N GLY A 48 7.63 5.45 4.58
CA GLY A 48 8.73 4.49 4.46
C GLY A 48 9.48 4.56 3.14
N LEU A 49 10.35 3.57 2.93
CA LEU A 49 11.23 3.50 1.77
C LEU A 49 10.47 3.02 0.53
N MET A 50 10.69 3.73 -0.56
CA MET A 50 10.19 3.38 -1.89
C MET A 50 11.32 3.28 -2.90
N LEU A 51 11.30 2.23 -3.71
CA LEU A 51 12.19 2.11 -4.86
C LEU A 51 11.64 2.94 -6.02
N ILE A 52 12.42 3.93 -6.42
CA ILE A 52 12.12 4.87 -7.50
C ILE A 52 13.08 4.63 -8.66
N ALA A 53 12.58 4.70 -9.88
CA ALA A 53 13.41 4.66 -11.08
C ALA A 53 13.22 5.92 -11.91
N THR A 54 14.29 6.31 -12.63
CA THR A 54 14.29 7.47 -13.53
C THR A 54 14.44 7.05 -14.98
N ASN A 55 13.84 7.84 -15.85
CA ASN A 55 13.95 7.77 -17.32
C ASN A 55 13.75 6.34 -17.87
N LYS A 56 14.76 5.76 -18.53
CA LYS A 56 14.65 4.42 -19.14
C LYS A 56 14.48 3.31 -18.12
N TYR A 57 15.01 3.46 -16.90
CA TYR A 57 14.96 2.45 -15.85
C TYR A 57 13.55 2.21 -15.30
N THR A 58 12.60 3.13 -15.53
CA THR A 58 11.20 2.87 -15.19
C THR A 58 10.59 1.64 -15.88
N LYS A 59 11.23 1.15 -16.96
CA LYS A 59 10.82 -0.07 -17.67
C LYS A 59 11.39 -1.34 -17.06
N LEU A 60 12.33 -1.22 -16.14
CA LEU A 60 13.00 -2.35 -15.51
C LEU A 60 12.28 -2.88 -14.27
N PHE A 61 11.22 -2.20 -13.80
CA PHE A 61 10.46 -2.68 -12.64
C PHE A 61 9.89 -4.08 -12.82
N ASP A 62 9.51 -4.47 -14.05
CA ASP A 62 8.99 -5.79 -14.36
C ASP A 62 10.06 -6.91 -14.24
N TYR A 63 11.34 -6.55 -14.13
CA TYR A 63 12.47 -7.46 -14.01
C TYR A 63 13.11 -7.45 -12.62
N ILE A 64 12.60 -6.63 -11.70
CA ILE A 64 13.10 -6.56 -10.33
C ILE A 64 12.23 -7.43 -9.44
N ASP A 65 12.85 -8.33 -8.70
CA ASP A 65 12.15 -9.04 -7.63
C ASP A 65 11.78 -8.05 -6.52
N ASN A 66 10.49 -7.77 -6.42
CA ASN A 66 9.90 -6.86 -5.44
C ASN A 66 8.80 -7.58 -4.65
N THR A 67 8.95 -8.88 -4.46
CA THR A 67 7.96 -9.72 -3.80
C THR A 67 8.02 -9.60 -2.28
N HIS A 68 9.24 -9.43 -1.73
CA HIS A 68 9.44 -9.31 -0.29
C HIS A 68 9.27 -7.86 0.17
N LYS A 69 8.38 -7.64 1.12
CA LYS A 69 8.11 -6.34 1.74
C LYS A 69 7.98 -6.52 3.24
N THR A 70 8.51 -5.57 3.99
CA THR A 70 8.38 -5.53 5.45
C THR A 70 7.60 -4.29 5.84
N TYR A 71 6.59 -4.47 6.68
CA TYR A 71 5.78 -3.39 7.23
C TYR A 71 5.77 -3.48 8.75
N GLU A 72 5.84 -2.33 9.40
CA GLU A 72 5.54 -2.15 10.81
C GLU A 72 4.23 -1.39 10.90
N PHE A 73 3.30 -1.85 11.74
CA PHE A 73 2.00 -1.23 11.89
C PHE A 73 1.47 -1.40 13.30
N GLU A 74 0.58 -0.52 13.70
CA GLU A 74 -0.20 -0.63 14.93
C GLU A 74 -1.61 -1.07 14.59
N ALA A 75 -2.13 -2.07 15.31
CA ALA A 75 -3.50 -2.53 15.17
C ALA A 75 -4.33 -2.08 16.37
N LEU A 76 -5.41 -1.35 16.10
CA LEU A 76 -6.38 -0.93 17.11
C LEU A 76 -7.53 -1.95 17.16
N PHE A 77 -7.65 -2.64 18.29
CA PHE A 77 -8.69 -3.65 18.48
C PHE A 77 -9.95 -3.04 19.09
N GLY A 78 -11.11 -3.64 18.77
CA GLY A 78 -12.41 -3.19 19.25
C GLY A 78 -13.06 -2.12 18.38
N PHE A 79 -12.44 -1.77 17.26
CA PHE A 79 -12.94 -0.76 16.32
C PHE A 79 -13.08 -1.32 14.91
N GLU A 80 -14.04 -0.78 14.17
CA GLU A 80 -14.18 -0.96 12.73
C GLU A 80 -14.11 0.38 12.01
N SER A 81 -13.70 0.33 10.73
CA SER A 81 -13.76 1.47 9.82
C SER A 81 -14.05 1.02 8.39
N ALA A 82 -14.60 1.89 7.57
CA ALA A 82 -14.95 1.58 6.19
C ALA A 82 -13.72 1.25 5.31
N THR A 83 -12.56 1.78 5.66
CA THR A 83 -11.29 1.61 4.94
C THR A 83 -10.38 0.56 5.57
N ASN A 84 -10.75 -0.03 6.71
CA ASN A 84 -9.92 -0.89 7.55
C ASN A 84 -8.61 -0.22 8.02
N ASP A 85 -8.63 1.11 8.13
CA ASP A 85 -7.55 1.94 8.65
C ASP A 85 -8.12 3.18 9.37
N THR A 86 -7.27 4.10 9.77
CA THR A 86 -7.65 5.32 10.47
C THR A 86 -8.00 6.49 9.54
N ASP A 87 -8.05 6.28 8.23
CA ASP A 87 -8.41 7.32 7.24
C ASP A 87 -9.91 7.58 7.16
N SER A 88 -10.74 6.69 7.75
CA SER A 88 -12.19 6.85 7.88
C SER A 88 -12.63 6.83 9.34
N GLU A 89 -13.89 7.21 9.59
CA GLU A 89 -14.48 7.23 10.92
C GLU A 89 -14.36 5.86 11.59
N LEU A 90 -13.86 5.87 12.84
CA LEU A 90 -13.74 4.69 13.68
C LEU A 90 -15.03 4.49 14.48
N VAL A 91 -15.61 3.31 14.39
CA VAL A 91 -16.79 2.90 15.16
C VAL A 91 -16.33 1.88 16.19
N GLU A 92 -16.51 2.20 17.48
CA GLU A 92 -16.24 1.24 18.55
C GLU A 92 -17.30 0.13 18.54
N ILE A 93 -16.85 -1.12 18.45
CA ILE A 93 -17.73 -2.31 18.44
C ILE A 93 -17.72 -2.98 19.81
N GLU A 94 -16.54 -3.11 20.39
CA GLU A 94 -16.33 -3.83 21.64
C GLU A 94 -15.12 -3.26 22.40
N SER A 95 -15.27 -3.10 23.71
CA SER A 95 -14.11 -2.79 24.56
C SER A 95 -13.33 -4.07 24.85
N ILE A 96 -12.14 -4.19 24.27
CA ILE A 96 -11.30 -5.39 24.34
C ILE A 96 -10.18 -5.21 25.36
N ASN A 97 -10.09 -6.11 26.33
CA ASN A 97 -8.89 -6.25 27.14
C ASN A 97 -7.91 -7.21 26.44
N LEU A 98 -6.92 -6.65 25.75
CA LEU A 98 -5.92 -7.40 24.99
C LEU A 98 -5.11 -8.37 25.85
N GLU A 99 -4.80 -8.03 27.10
CA GLU A 99 -4.02 -8.91 28.00
C GLU A 99 -4.71 -10.26 28.22
N SER A 100 -6.06 -10.25 28.28
CA SER A 100 -6.85 -11.47 28.43
C SER A 100 -7.05 -12.26 27.13
N LYS A 101 -6.63 -11.72 25.98
CA LYS A 101 -6.85 -12.25 24.63
C LYS A 101 -5.54 -12.60 23.88
N LEU A 102 -4.40 -12.57 24.54
CA LEU A 102 -3.09 -12.79 23.89
C LEU A 102 -3.00 -14.16 23.18
N GLU A 103 -3.52 -15.22 23.79
CA GLU A 103 -3.51 -16.54 23.14
C GLU A 103 -4.38 -16.60 21.88
N GLU A 104 -5.53 -15.91 21.88
CA GLU A 104 -6.40 -15.81 20.71
C GLU A 104 -5.72 -15.00 19.61
N LEU A 105 -5.04 -13.93 19.98
CA LEU A 105 -4.27 -13.09 19.07
C LEU A 105 -3.14 -13.89 18.40
N ASP A 106 -2.34 -14.63 19.18
CA ASP A 106 -1.24 -15.46 18.67
C ASP A 106 -1.75 -16.53 17.69
N LYS A 107 -2.89 -17.15 17.99
CA LYS A 107 -3.55 -18.09 17.07
C LYS A 107 -4.00 -17.41 15.78
N GLY A 108 -4.58 -16.19 15.88
CA GLY A 108 -4.98 -15.39 14.74
C GLY A 108 -3.80 -15.05 13.83
N ILE A 109 -2.71 -14.53 14.40
CA ILE A 109 -1.47 -14.20 13.67
C ILE A 109 -0.88 -15.44 13.00
N SER A 110 -0.84 -16.57 13.72
CA SER A 110 -0.36 -17.83 13.16
C SER A 110 -1.19 -18.28 11.95
N GLY A 111 -2.50 -18.06 11.98
CA GLY A 111 -3.40 -18.34 10.86
C GLY A 111 -3.22 -17.45 9.63
N LEU A 112 -2.54 -16.30 9.80
CA LEU A 112 -2.20 -15.37 8.72
C LEU A 112 -0.78 -15.61 8.17
N THR A 113 -0.11 -16.67 8.60
CA THR A 113 1.27 -16.99 8.19
C THR A 113 1.28 -18.06 7.10
N GLY A 114 2.16 -17.91 6.11
CA GLY A 114 2.32 -18.84 5.00
C GLY A 114 1.40 -18.53 3.81
N ASN A 115 1.04 -19.56 3.05
CA ASN A 115 0.14 -19.40 1.91
C ASN A 115 -1.31 -19.31 2.39
N ILE A 116 -1.88 -18.13 2.34
CA ILE A 116 -3.24 -17.87 2.78
C ILE A 116 -4.13 -17.40 1.63
N LYS A 117 -5.40 -17.75 1.69
CA LYS A 117 -6.41 -17.19 0.78
C LYS A 117 -6.93 -15.88 1.35
N GLN A 118 -6.79 -14.81 0.58
CA GLN A 118 -7.22 -13.48 0.98
C GLN A 118 -8.35 -12.97 0.07
N VAL A 119 -9.39 -12.41 0.67
CA VAL A 119 -10.36 -11.57 -0.02
C VAL A 119 -9.89 -10.11 0.16
N PRO A 120 -9.48 -9.42 -0.93
CA PRO A 120 -8.98 -8.06 -0.81
C PRO A 120 -10.11 -7.10 -0.39
N PRO A 121 -9.81 -6.07 0.42
CA PRO A 121 -10.81 -5.07 0.77
C PRO A 121 -11.30 -4.32 -0.47
N ILE A 122 -12.55 -3.84 -0.43
CA ILE A 122 -13.15 -3.09 -1.54
C ILE A 122 -12.39 -1.77 -1.80
N TYR A 123 -11.83 -1.15 -0.76
CA TYR A 123 -10.97 0.03 -0.85
C TYR A 123 -9.53 -0.37 -1.18
N SER A 124 -9.31 -1.06 -2.29
CA SER A 124 -7.98 -1.48 -2.73
C SER A 124 -7.71 -1.14 -4.20
N ALA A 125 -6.42 -1.20 -4.58
CA ALA A 125 -5.96 -0.99 -5.95
C ALA A 125 -6.14 -2.21 -6.87
N VAL A 126 -6.66 -3.32 -6.35
CA VAL A 126 -6.93 -4.56 -7.09
C VAL A 126 -7.91 -4.27 -8.23
N LYS A 127 -7.62 -4.82 -9.41
CA LYS A 127 -8.48 -4.65 -10.59
C LYS A 127 -9.43 -5.84 -10.75
N VAL A 128 -10.72 -5.54 -10.92
CA VAL A 128 -11.76 -6.49 -11.32
C VAL A 128 -12.44 -5.94 -12.56
N LYS A 129 -12.55 -6.75 -13.61
CA LYS A 129 -13.11 -6.35 -14.92
C LYS A 129 -12.47 -5.05 -15.46
N GLY A 130 -11.14 -4.91 -15.29
CA GLY A 130 -10.36 -3.76 -15.80
C GLY A 130 -10.45 -2.48 -14.94
N LYS A 131 -11.27 -2.43 -13.89
CA LYS A 131 -11.47 -1.28 -13.02
C LYS A 131 -10.99 -1.60 -11.60
N ARG A 132 -10.35 -0.65 -10.92
CA ARG A 132 -9.87 -0.83 -9.54
C ARG A 132 -11.03 -0.89 -8.55
N LEU A 133 -10.94 -1.75 -7.52
CA LEU A 133 -11.99 -1.98 -6.52
C LEU A 133 -12.42 -0.68 -5.82
N TYR A 134 -11.49 0.17 -5.40
CA TYR A 134 -11.83 1.45 -4.76
C TYR A 134 -12.74 2.36 -5.63
N LYS A 135 -12.72 2.20 -6.98
CA LYS A 135 -13.61 2.95 -7.86
C LYS A 135 -15.05 2.41 -7.87
N TYR A 136 -15.23 1.12 -7.55
CA TYR A 136 -16.55 0.54 -7.32
C TYR A 136 -17.09 1.03 -5.98
N ALA A 137 -16.29 0.98 -4.92
CA ALA A 137 -16.64 1.48 -3.60
C ALA A 137 -17.15 2.93 -3.63
N ARG A 138 -16.37 3.85 -4.26
CA ARG A 138 -16.77 5.26 -4.41
C ARG A 138 -18.03 5.51 -5.25
N GLN A 139 -18.45 4.54 -6.04
CA GLN A 139 -19.67 4.60 -6.86
C GLN A 139 -20.81 3.81 -6.23
N GLU A 140 -20.62 3.28 -5.01
CA GLU A 140 -21.59 2.44 -4.30
C GLU A 140 -22.09 1.27 -5.18
N LYS A 141 -21.20 0.73 -6.03
CA LYS A 141 -21.52 -0.38 -6.93
C LYS A 141 -21.05 -1.69 -6.33
N GLU A 142 -21.93 -2.64 -6.26
CA GLU A 142 -21.61 -4.02 -5.90
C GLU A 142 -20.63 -4.63 -6.93
N VAL A 143 -19.65 -5.37 -6.42
CA VAL A 143 -18.69 -6.13 -7.20
C VAL A 143 -18.30 -7.38 -6.44
N GLU A 144 -18.25 -8.49 -7.12
CA GLU A 144 -17.75 -9.75 -6.56
C GLU A 144 -16.25 -9.63 -6.30
N LEU A 145 -15.85 -9.82 -5.04
CA LEU A 145 -14.45 -9.72 -4.64
C LEU A 145 -13.71 -11.01 -4.99
N PRO A 146 -12.55 -10.94 -5.65
CA PRO A 146 -11.77 -12.12 -6.00
C PRO A 146 -11.10 -12.71 -4.76
N ILE A 147 -11.02 -14.04 -4.70
CA ILE A 147 -10.14 -14.73 -3.75
C ILE A 147 -8.75 -14.78 -4.38
N ARG A 148 -7.71 -14.47 -3.61
CA ARG A 148 -6.30 -14.48 -4.03
C ARG A 148 -5.49 -15.37 -3.10
N ASP A 149 -4.52 -16.05 -3.67
CA ASP A 149 -3.46 -16.77 -2.97
C ASP A 149 -2.25 -15.85 -2.80
#